data_d8e9be3693e7ff1c867a43f5ee4ca291
#
_entry.id   d8e9be3693e7ff1c867a43f5ee4ca291
#
_cell.length_a   1.000
_cell.length_b   1.000
_cell.length_c   1.000
_cell.angle_alpha   90.00
_cell.angle_beta   90.00
_cell.angle_gamma   90.00
#
_symmetry.space_group_name_H-M   'P 1'
#
loop_
_entity.id
_entity.type
_entity.pdbx_description
1 polymer ?
#
loop_
_entity_poly.entity_id
_entity_poly.type
_entity_poly.pdbx_seq_one_letter_code
_entity_poly.pdbx_strand_id
1 'polypeptide(L)'
;MTVLKWLLIIFGVLFIAFMAVVIGGYYWASTVESVKLTAADLEVGGPYPPEERQALLGACQKSAHGSATDPNACTCIADKAGSEFSRFERLALTAGLEGSPTKIVALTKGLIEGGIAQDKVDAMEKGSKERIDGLLKTCGLEHK
;
A
#
# COMPACT_ATOMS: atom_id res chain seq x y z
N MET A 1 -28.51 -34.47 25.42
CA MET A 1 -27.40 -33.79 26.14
C MET A 1 -26.03 -33.83 25.43
N THR A 2 -25.74 -34.80 24.63
CA THR A 2 -24.45 -34.91 23.90
C THR A 2 -24.28 -33.86 22.80
N VAL A 3 -25.29 -33.56 22.01
CA VAL A 3 -25.23 -32.58 20.90
C VAL A 3 -24.92 -31.15 21.37
N LEU A 4 -25.54 -30.74 22.48
CA LEU A 4 -25.30 -29.40 23.06
C LEU A 4 -23.87 -29.24 23.56
N LYS A 5 -23.27 -30.29 24.14
CA LYS A 5 -21.85 -30.27 24.57
C LYS A 5 -20.91 -30.11 23.38
N TRP A 6 -21.17 -30.83 22.27
CA TRP A 6 -20.36 -30.72 21.06
C TRP A 6 -20.48 -29.35 20.39
N LEU A 7 -21.68 -28.77 20.38
CA LEU A 7 -21.88 -27.41 19.86
C LEU A 7 -21.10 -26.36 20.69
N LEU A 8 -21.12 -26.47 22.03
CA LEU A 8 -20.35 -25.56 22.87
C LEU A 8 -18.84 -25.68 22.66
N ILE A 9 -18.33 -26.92 22.48
CA ILE A 9 -16.91 -27.10 22.18
C ILE A 9 -16.53 -26.50 20.84
N ILE A 10 -17.32 -26.74 19.80
CA ILE A 10 -17.06 -26.18 18.45
C ILE A 10 -17.09 -24.66 18.49
N PHE A 11 -18.10 -24.05 19.14
CA PHE A 11 -18.18 -22.60 19.30
C PHE A 11 -17.00 -22.04 20.10
N GLY A 12 -16.59 -22.71 21.15
CA GLY A 12 -15.43 -22.31 21.94
C GLY A 12 -14.13 -22.32 21.13
N VAL A 13 -13.90 -23.37 20.36
CA VAL A 13 -12.71 -23.47 19.49
C VAL A 13 -12.71 -22.41 18.40
N LEU A 14 -13.85 -22.18 17.74
CA LEU A 14 -13.99 -21.13 16.71
C LEU A 14 -13.78 -19.74 17.30
N PHE A 15 -14.31 -19.48 18.49
CA PHE A 15 -14.11 -18.21 19.17
C PHE A 15 -12.65 -17.96 19.53
N ILE A 16 -11.95 -18.95 20.05
CA ILE A 16 -10.51 -18.86 20.36
C ILE A 16 -9.70 -18.63 19.09
N ALA A 17 -9.99 -19.36 18.01
CA ALA A 17 -9.33 -19.17 16.73
C ALA A 17 -9.56 -17.75 16.16
N PHE A 18 -10.79 -17.26 16.24
CA PHE A 18 -11.12 -15.87 15.82
C PHE A 18 -10.35 -14.84 16.65
N MET A 19 -10.34 -14.98 17.98
CA MET A 19 -9.60 -14.06 18.86
C MET A 19 -8.09 -14.10 18.58
N ALA A 20 -7.52 -15.29 18.30
CA ALA A 20 -6.11 -15.39 17.93
C ALA A 20 -5.78 -14.65 16.63
N VAL A 21 -6.66 -14.69 15.61
CA VAL A 21 -6.49 -13.97 14.36
C VAL A 21 -6.60 -12.45 14.58
N VAL A 22 -7.59 -12.00 15.37
CA VAL A 22 -7.77 -10.58 15.68
C VAL A 22 -6.60 -10.02 16.47
N ILE A 23 -6.17 -10.73 17.52
CA ILE A 23 -5.03 -10.31 18.34
C ILE A 23 -3.74 -10.36 17.53
N GLY A 24 -3.51 -11.42 16.75
CA GLY A 24 -2.35 -11.54 15.88
C GLY A 24 -2.28 -10.45 14.84
N GLY A 25 -3.40 -10.11 14.21
CA GLY A 25 -3.51 -9.00 13.26
C GLY A 25 -3.24 -7.64 13.90
N TYR A 26 -3.77 -7.40 15.10
CA TYR A 26 -3.51 -6.18 15.85
C TYR A 26 -2.03 -6.04 16.25
N TYR A 27 -1.42 -7.10 16.77
CA TYR A 27 0.01 -7.11 17.10
C TYR A 27 0.87 -6.88 15.87
N TRP A 28 0.55 -7.53 14.76
CA TRP A 28 1.28 -7.33 13.52
C TRP A 28 1.20 -5.89 13.04
N ALA A 29 0.02 -5.30 13.00
CA ALA A 29 -0.16 -3.90 12.59
C ALA A 29 0.55 -2.91 13.54
N SER A 30 0.61 -3.21 14.85
CA SER A 30 1.30 -2.36 15.82
C SER A 30 2.82 -2.42 15.73
N THR A 31 3.40 -3.51 15.19
CA THR A 31 4.84 -3.66 15.00
C THR A 31 5.36 -3.05 13.71
N VAL A 32 4.46 -2.69 12.77
CA VAL A 32 4.87 -2.02 11.54
C VAL A 32 5.33 -0.59 11.86
N GLU A 33 6.58 -0.30 11.55
CA GLU A 33 7.13 1.05 11.69
C GLU A 33 6.45 1.99 10.69
N SER A 34 5.92 3.11 11.18
CA SER A 34 5.24 4.09 10.33
C SER A 34 6.26 4.92 9.53
N VAL A 35 5.94 5.19 8.28
CA VAL A 35 6.68 6.18 7.49
C VAL A 35 6.22 7.56 7.90
N LYS A 36 7.12 8.40 8.41
CA LYS A 36 6.79 9.78 8.77
C LYS A 36 6.36 10.56 7.54
N LEU A 37 5.08 10.90 7.49
CA LEU A 37 4.46 11.70 6.44
C LEU A 37 3.92 12.99 7.05
N THR A 38 4.03 14.08 6.31
CA THR A 38 3.53 15.41 6.66
C THR A 38 2.52 15.89 5.63
N ALA A 39 1.81 16.97 5.92
CA ALA A 39 0.89 17.56 4.96
C ALA A 39 1.60 17.96 3.64
N ALA A 40 2.87 18.34 3.70
CA ALA A 40 3.67 18.68 2.52
C ALA A 40 3.93 17.46 1.60
N ASP A 41 3.95 16.25 2.14
CA ASP A 41 4.14 15.01 1.37
C ASP A 41 2.89 14.63 0.56
N LEU A 42 1.79 15.36 0.75
CA LEU A 42 0.53 15.18 0.03
C LEU A 42 0.41 16.17 -1.16
N GLU A 43 1.32 17.12 -1.27
CA GLU A 43 1.34 18.08 -2.37
C GLU A 43 1.99 17.46 -3.60
N VAL A 44 1.37 17.69 -4.76
CA VAL A 44 1.89 17.24 -6.07
C VAL A 44 3.14 18.00 -6.42
N GLY A 45 4.15 17.32 -6.98
CA GLY A 45 5.38 17.95 -7.46
C GLY A 45 6.39 18.31 -6.37
N GLY A 46 6.25 17.76 -5.18
CA GLY A 46 7.25 17.87 -4.11
C GLY A 46 8.59 17.21 -4.46
N PRO A 47 9.62 17.36 -3.61
CA PRO A 47 10.94 16.78 -3.83
C PRO A 47 10.87 15.30 -4.18
N TYR A 48 11.64 14.88 -5.18
CA TYR A 48 11.74 13.47 -5.59
C TYR A 48 13.19 13.00 -5.44
N PRO A 49 13.55 12.50 -4.25
CA PRO A 49 14.90 12.03 -3.99
C PRO A 49 15.30 10.90 -4.95
N PRO A 50 16.56 10.86 -5.40
CA PRO A 50 17.03 9.84 -6.34
C PRO A 50 16.88 8.42 -5.80
N GLU A 51 16.98 8.21 -4.49
CA GLU A 51 16.75 6.92 -3.85
C GLU A 51 15.30 6.45 -3.98
N GLU A 52 14.31 7.35 -3.85
CA GLU A 52 12.90 7.02 -4.04
C GLU A 52 12.61 6.67 -5.52
N ARG A 53 13.23 7.41 -6.45
CA ARG A 53 13.13 7.12 -7.88
C ARG A 53 13.73 5.76 -8.23
N GLN A 54 14.89 5.42 -7.67
CA GLN A 54 15.52 4.13 -7.88
C GLN A 54 14.71 2.98 -7.27
N ALA A 55 14.11 3.20 -6.09
CA ALA A 55 13.22 2.22 -5.46
C ALA A 55 12.01 1.93 -6.34
N LEU A 56 11.38 2.96 -6.91
CA LEU A 56 10.26 2.82 -7.84
C LEU A 56 10.65 2.07 -9.12
N LEU A 57 11.79 2.41 -9.71
CA LEU A 57 12.32 1.71 -10.89
C LEU A 57 12.59 0.23 -10.58
N GLY A 58 13.24 -0.06 -9.45
CA GLY A 58 13.52 -1.42 -9.01
C GLY A 58 12.25 -2.23 -8.72
N ALA A 59 11.24 -1.61 -8.10
CA ALA A 59 9.94 -2.23 -7.87
C ALA A 59 9.21 -2.54 -9.18
N CYS A 60 9.23 -1.61 -10.14
CA CYS A 60 8.63 -1.80 -11.45
C CYS A 60 9.28 -2.95 -12.23
N GLN A 61 10.62 -3.03 -12.24
CA GLN A 61 11.35 -4.09 -12.92
C GLN A 61 11.17 -5.47 -12.28
N LYS A 62 10.96 -5.51 -10.96
CA LYS A 62 10.76 -6.74 -10.20
C LYS A 62 9.30 -7.14 -10.07
N SER A 63 8.37 -6.24 -10.44
CA SER A 63 6.95 -6.50 -10.24
C SER A 63 6.60 -7.83 -10.86
N ALA A 64 5.99 -8.71 -10.04
CA ALA A 64 5.73 -10.12 -10.32
C ALA A 64 4.72 -10.39 -11.45
N HIS A 65 4.34 -9.38 -12.18
CA HIS A 65 3.48 -9.52 -13.36
C HIS A 65 4.24 -9.97 -14.60
N GLY A 66 5.39 -10.65 -14.38
CA GLY A 66 5.96 -11.74 -15.19
C GLY A 66 6.16 -11.54 -16.68
N SER A 67 5.74 -10.47 -17.25
CA SER A 67 6.15 -10.03 -18.57
C SER A 67 7.41 -9.20 -18.38
N ALA A 68 8.44 -9.47 -19.15
CA ALA A 68 9.62 -8.62 -19.23
C ALA A 68 9.12 -7.18 -19.39
N THR A 69 9.07 -6.46 -18.27
CA THR A 69 8.52 -5.11 -18.25
C THR A 69 9.46 -4.29 -19.10
N ASP A 70 8.94 -3.68 -20.16
CA ASP A 70 9.71 -2.80 -21.00
C ASP A 70 10.42 -1.77 -20.11
N PRO A 71 11.78 -1.70 -20.12
CA PRO A 71 12.51 -0.70 -19.35
C PRO A 71 12.02 0.73 -19.60
N ASN A 72 11.50 1.01 -20.81
CA ASN A 72 10.91 2.28 -21.16
C ASN A 72 9.61 2.56 -20.39
N ALA A 73 8.78 1.54 -20.14
CA ALA A 73 7.56 1.67 -19.35
C ALA A 73 7.89 2.05 -17.90
N CYS A 74 8.88 1.41 -17.29
CA CYS A 74 9.31 1.74 -15.93
C CYS A 74 9.89 3.15 -15.82
N THR A 75 10.66 3.59 -16.82
CA THR A 75 11.18 4.94 -16.89
C THR A 75 10.05 5.96 -17.05
N CYS A 76 9.08 5.69 -17.93
CA CYS A 76 7.86 6.51 -18.09
C CYS A 76 7.12 6.67 -16.77
N ILE A 77 6.92 5.59 -16.02
CA ILE A 77 6.25 5.62 -14.71
C ILE A 77 7.02 6.49 -13.73
N ALA A 78 8.34 6.30 -13.62
CA ALA A 78 9.16 7.04 -12.67
C ALA A 78 9.18 8.55 -12.98
N ASP A 79 9.26 8.93 -14.25
CA ASP A 79 9.31 10.34 -14.66
C ASP A 79 7.97 11.03 -14.46
N LYS A 80 6.86 10.39 -14.88
CA LYS A 80 5.51 10.93 -14.66
C LYS A 80 5.14 10.98 -13.17
N ALA A 81 5.50 9.96 -12.39
CA ALA A 81 5.28 9.97 -10.96
C ALA A 81 6.01 11.13 -10.26
N GLY A 82 7.18 11.53 -10.76
CA GLY A 82 7.92 12.67 -10.23
C GLY A 82 7.20 13.99 -10.42
N SER A 83 6.52 14.19 -11.55
CA SER A 83 5.87 15.46 -11.91
C SER A 83 4.39 15.53 -11.55
N GLU A 84 3.68 14.41 -11.54
CA GLU A 84 2.22 14.36 -11.43
C GLU A 84 1.71 13.85 -10.09
N PHE A 85 2.59 13.21 -9.28
CA PHE A 85 2.22 12.58 -8.02
C PHE A 85 2.83 13.26 -6.81
N SER A 86 2.12 13.20 -5.69
CA SER A 86 2.65 13.54 -4.38
C SER A 86 3.64 12.47 -3.90
N ARG A 87 4.43 12.79 -2.88
CA ARG A 87 5.35 11.81 -2.27
C ARG A 87 4.62 10.58 -1.73
N PHE A 88 3.47 10.79 -1.09
CA PHE A 88 2.62 9.69 -0.62
C PHE A 88 2.23 8.74 -1.76
N GLU A 89 1.75 9.30 -2.90
CA GLU A 89 1.33 8.49 -4.04
C GLU A 89 2.50 7.73 -4.68
N ARG A 90 3.69 8.33 -4.74
CA ARG A 90 4.92 7.65 -5.22
C ARG A 90 5.31 6.47 -4.33
N LEU A 91 5.26 6.64 -3.02
CA LEU A 91 5.54 5.57 -2.06
C LEU A 91 4.46 4.47 -2.12
N ALA A 92 3.20 4.84 -2.25
CA ALA A 92 2.09 3.90 -2.41
C ALA A 92 2.21 3.09 -3.71
N LEU A 93 2.58 3.75 -4.82
CA LEU A 93 2.85 3.10 -6.11
C LEU A 93 4.02 2.10 -5.99
N THR A 94 5.12 2.49 -5.35
CA THR A 94 6.27 1.62 -5.11
C THR A 94 5.87 0.39 -4.29
N ALA A 95 5.15 0.59 -3.18
CA ALA A 95 4.67 -0.49 -2.31
C ALA A 95 3.70 -1.44 -3.04
N GLY A 96 2.83 -0.89 -3.89
CA GLY A 96 1.91 -1.67 -4.73
C GLY A 96 2.64 -2.53 -5.76
N LEU A 97 3.63 -1.99 -6.45
CA LEU A 97 4.46 -2.73 -7.42
C LEU A 97 5.32 -3.81 -6.75
N GLU A 98 5.79 -3.57 -5.54
CA GLU A 98 6.50 -4.57 -4.74
C GLU A 98 5.57 -5.66 -4.18
N GLY A 99 4.25 -5.46 -4.20
CA GLY A 99 3.29 -6.34 -3.59
C GLY A 99 3.45 -6.43 -2.06
N SER A 100 3.84 -5.33 -1.41
CA SER A 100 4.15 -5.28 0.02
C SER A 100 3.01 -4.66 0.84
N PRO A 101 2.10 -5.46 1.41
CA PRO A 101 1.02 -4.94 2.25
C PRO A 101 1.53 -4.22 3.49
N THR A 102 2.69 -4.64 4.02
CA THR A 102 3.32 -4.01 5.18
C THR A 102 3.68 -2.55 4.92
N LYS A 103 4.22 -2.24 3.74
CA LYS A 103 4.55 -0.87 3.35
C LYS A 103 3.30 -0.01 3.19
N ILE A 104 2.22 -0.56 2.64
CA ILE A 104 0.94 0.15 2.51
C ILE A 104 0.39 0.50 3.89
N VAL A 105 0.39 -0.46 4.83
CA VAL A 105 -0.03 -0.22 6.23
C VAL A 105 0.86 0.84 6.89
N ALA A 106 2.18 0.82 6.68
CA ALA A 106 3.12 1.80 7.21
C ALA A 106 2.83 3.22 6.71
N LEU A 107 2.46 3.36 5.43
CA LEU A 107 2.08 4.64 4.82
C LEU A 107 0.78 5.18 5.42
N THR A 108 -0.27 4.35 5.49
CA THR A 108 -1.58 4.73 6.06
C THR A 108 -1.41 5.13 7.54
N LYS A 109 -0.67 4.34 8.31
CA LYS A 109 -0.34 4.65 9.70
C LYS A 109 0.40 5.99 9.82
N GLY A 110 1.37 6.25 8.94
CA GLY A 110 2.12 7.50 8.90
C GLY A 110 1.26 8.73 8.63
N LEU A 111 0.21 8.62 7.79
CA LEU A 111 -0.74 9.69 7.56
C LEU A 111 -1.57 10.00 8.82
N ILE A 112 -2.08 8.97 9.49
CA ILE A 112 -2.86 9.11 10.71
C ILE A 112 -2.02 9.72 11.84
N GLU A 113 -0.79 9.23 12.03
CA GLU A 113 0.15 9.77 13.02
C GLU A 113 0.61 11.19 12.67
N GLY A 114 0.63 11.55 11.39
CA GLY A 114 0.85 12.92 10.89
C GLY A 114 -0.32 13.87 11.11
N GLY A 115 -1.41 13.41 11.74
CA GLY A 115 -2.59 14.24 12.07
C GLY A 115 -3.56 14.42 10.90
N ILE A 116 -3.47 13.58 9.86
CA ILE A 116 -4.41 13.62 8.74
C ILE A 116 -5.70 12.91 9.17
N ALA A 117 -6.83 13.57 9.02
CA ALA A 117 -8.14 13.02 9.39
C ALA A 117 -8.48 11.79 8.53
N GLN A 118 -9.11 10.78 9.13
CA GLN A 118 -9.38 9.49 8.50
C GLN A 118 -10.20 9.61 7.21
N ASP A 119 -11.19 10.48 7.19
CA ASP A 119 -12.02 10.76 6.01
C ASP A 119 -11.19 11.27 4.81
N LYS A 120 -10.15 12.07 5.08
CA LYS A 120 -9.20 12.51 4.07
C LYS A 120 -8.29 11.37 3.60
N VAL A 121 -7.86 10.51 4.51
CA VAL A 121 -7.05 9.32 4.16
C VAL A 121 -7.82 8.43 3.21
N ASP A 122 -9.09 8.12 3.52
CA ASP A 122 -9.96 7.28 2.69
C ASP A 122 -10.22 7.90 1.30
N ALA A 123 -10.46 9.21 1.26
CA ALA A 123 -10.64 9.93 0.00
C ALA A 123 -9.37 9.94 -0.87
N MET A 124 -8.21 10.08 -0.24
CA MET A 124 -6.91 10.05 -0.92
C MET A 124 -6.58 8.67 -1.44
N GLU A 125 -6.82 7.62 -0.66
CA GLU A 125 -6.57 6.24 -1.07
C GLU A 125 -7.38 5.90 -2.34
N LYS A 126 -8.66 6.27 -2.38
CA LYS A 126 -9.51 6.08 -3.55
C LYS A 126 -9.01 6.88 -4.77
N GLY A 127 -8.74 8.16 -4.59
CA GLY A 127 -8.24 9.04 -5.67
C GLY A 127 -6.87 8.62 -6.20
N SER A 128 -5.97 8.21 -5.30
CA SER A 128 -4.63 7.73 -5.66
C SER A 128 -4.68 6.45 -6.48
N LYS A 129 -5.59 5.53 -6.15
CA LYS A 129 -5.77 4.29 -6.92
C LYS A 129 -6.14 4.59 -8.38
N GLU A 130 -7.14 5.43 -8.61
CA GLU A 130 -7.57 5.80 -9.96
C GLU A 130 -6.44 6.47 -10.75
N ARG A 131 -5.66 7.33 -10.12
CA ARG A 131 -4.51 8.02 -10.76
C ARG A 131 -3.37 7.05 -11.06
N ILE A 132 -3.07 6.13 -10.16
CA ILE A 132 -2.05 5.08 -10.34
C ILE A 132 -2.44 4.17 -11.49
N ASP A 133 -3.68 3.69 -11.53
CA ASP A 133 -4.17 2.84 -12.62
C ASP A 133 -4.10 3.58 -13.97
N GLY A 134 -4.46 4.85 -14.00
CA GLY A 134 -4.32 5.71 -15.18
C GLY A 134 -2.88 5.87 -15.64
N LEU A 135 -1.93 6.05 -14.72
CA LEU A 135 -0.50 6.14 -15.02
C LEU A 135 0.05 4.84 -15.59
N LEU A 136 -0.26 3.70 -14.95
CA LEU A 136 0.19 2.39 -15.40
C LEU A 136 -0.30 2.10 -16.82
N LYS A 137 -1.57 2.38 -17.10
CA LYS A 137 -2.15 2.25 -18.43
C LYS A 137 -1.47 3.15 -19.45
N THR A 138 -1.21 4.41 -19.10
CA THR A 138 -0.57 5.38 -20.00
C THR A 138 0.87 4.97 -20.36
N CYS A 139 1.59 4.36 -19.42
CA CYS A 139 2.95 3.87 -19.62
C CYS A 139 3.03 2.43 -20.18
N GLY A 140 1.89 1.82 -20.53
CA GLY A 140 1.85 0.50 -21.18
C GLY A 140 1.93 -0.70 -20.23
N LEU A 141 1.69 -0.47 -18.93
CA LEU A 141 1.52 -1.54 -17.94
C LEU A 141 0.03 -1.78 -17.72
N GLU A 142 -0.61 -2.50 -18.63
CA GLU A 142 -1.98 -2.95 -18.42
C GLU A 142 -1.98 -4.23 -17.55
N HIS A 143 -2.79 -4.22 -16.48
CA HIS A 143 -3.18 -5.45 -15.81
C HIS A 143 -4.05 -6.27 -16.77
N LYS A 144 -3.49 -7.38 -17.25
CA LYS A 144 -4.30 -8.44 -17.88
C LYS A 144 -4.94 -9.31 -16.82
#